data_1e24b633a737d16a0a2210ac34b6d13b
#
_entry.id   1e24b633a737d16a0a2210ac34b6d13b
#
_cell.length_a   1.000
_cell.length_b   1.000
_cell.length_c   1.000
_cell.angle_alpha   90.00
_cell.angle_beta   90.00
_cell.angle_gamma   90.00
#
_symmetry.space_group_name_H-M   'P 1'
#
loop_
_entity.id
_entity.type
_entity.pdbx_description
1 polymer ?
#
loop_
_entity_poly.entity_id
_entity_poly.type
_entity_poly.pdbx_seq_one_letter_code
_entity_poly.pdbx_strand_id
1 'polypeptide(L)'
;MIIIDGQIHLWEKGTPSAHHRQQPYLAEQAIAAMDAAGVDRALIHPVLWDPDSNELAIEAVRRYPDRFAIMGWFYLDDPRGRDIVAHWRRAGCGQSHEAAGWGELL
;
A
#
# COMPACT_ATOMS: atom_id res chain seq x y z
N MET A 1 18.91 -10.24 8.31
CA MET A 1 18.63 -9.72 6.95
C MET A 1 17.16 -9.31 6.88
N ILE A 2 16.89 -8.13 6.35
CA ILE A 2 15.51 -7.67 6.13
C ILE A 2 15.06 -8.13 4.75
N ILE A 3 13.87 -8.75 4.69
CA ILE A 3 13.25 -9.17 3.44
C ILE A 3 12.04 -8.27 3.19
N ILE A 4 12.04 -7.60 2.04
CA ILE A 4 10.98 -6.68 1.65
C ILE A 4 10.32 -7.20 0.37
N ASP A 5 9.00 -7.40 0.42
CA ASP A 5 8.21 -7.69 -0.78
C ASP A 5 7.92 -6.37 -1.51
N GLY A 6 8.44 -6.24 -2.72
CA GLY A 6 8.34 -5.01 -3.50
C GLY A 6 6.97 -4.72 -4.09
N GLN A 7 6.03 -5.65 -4.01
CA GLN A 7 4.69 -5.42 -4.57
C GLN A 7 3.66 -6.36 -3.97
N ILE A 8 2.74 -5.79 -3.19
CA ILE A 8 1.53 -6.49 -2.77
C ILE A 8 0.31 -5.62 -3.10
N HIS A 9 -0.85 -6.22 -3.13
CA HIS A 9 -2.12 -5.53 -3.37
C HIS A 9 -3.07 -5.79 -2.21
N LEU A 10 -3.73 -4.73 -1.73
CA LEU A 10 -4.82 -4.84 -0.77
C LEU A 10 -6.07 -4.28 -1.41
N TRP A 11 -7.20 -4.97 -1.24
CA TRP A 11 -8.49 -4.49 -1.72
C TRP A 11 -9.62 -5.09 -0.89
N GLU A 12 -10.73 -4.38 -0.85
CA GLU A 12 -11.94 -4.78 -0.15
C GLU A 12 -13.11 -4.91 -1.12
N LYS A 13 -13.17 -4.04 -2.11
CA LYS A 13 -14.28 -3.92 -3.06
C LYS A 13 -13.83 -4.23 -4.48
N GLY A 14 -14.83 -4.41 -5.35
CA GLY A 14 -14.59 -4.65 -6.75
C GLY A 14 -14.19 -6.08 -7.05
N THR A 15 -14.00 -6.36 -8.33
CA THR A 15 -13.66 -7.71 -8.83
C THR A 15 -12.36 -7.67 -9.60
N PRO A 16 -11.32 -8.37 -9.13
CA PRO A 16 -10.07 -8.50 -9.86
C PRO A 16 -10.30 -9.23 -11.19
N SER A 17 -9.83 -8.65 -12.29
CA SER A 17 -10.10 -9.24 -13.62
C SER A 17 -9.27 -10.49 -13.89
N ALA A 18 -7.96 -10.43 -13.69
CA ALA A 18 -7.05 -11.53 -14.03
C ALA A 18 -6.16 -11.95 -12.86
N HIS A 19 -6.45 -11.49 -11.67
CA HIS A 19 -5.66 -11.81 -10.48
C HIS A 19 -5.98 -13.22 -10.01
N HIS A 20 -4.98 -13.97 -9.56
CA HIS A 20 -5.17 -15.34 -9.08
C HIS A 20 -6.05 -15.41 -7.83
N ARG A 21 -6.06 -14.35 -7.01
CA ARG A 21 -6.92 -14.26 -5.84
C ARG A 21 -8.15 -13.43 -6.16
N GLN A 22 -9.33 -14.00 -5.95
CA GLN A 22 -10.61 -13.34 -6.24
C GLN A 22 -11.30 -12.77 -4.99
N GLN A 23 -10.95 -13.23 -3.79
CA GLN A 23 -11.50 -12.70 -2.56
C GLN A 23 -10.71 -11.48 -2.08
N PRO A 24 -11.34 -10.57 -1.35
CA PRO A 24 -10.65 -9.43 -0.74
C PRO A 24 -9.42 -9.85 0.06
N TYR A 25 -8.43 -8.97 0.07
CA TYR A 25 -7.18 -9.20 0.78
C TYR A 25 -6.84 -7.95 1.59
N LEU A 26 -6.93 -8.06 2.90
CA LEU A 26 -6.77 -6.94 3.81
C LEU A 26 -5.43 -6.99 4.55
N ALA A 27 -5.10 -5.92 5.26
CA ALA A 27 -3.82 -5.77 5.93
C ALA A 27 -3.52 -6.91 6.90
N GLU A 28 -4.50 -7.34 7.67
CA GLU A 28 -4.34 -8.41 8.66
C GLU A 28 -3.97 -9.74 8.00
N GLN A 29 -4.58 -10.03 6.86
CA GLN A 29 -4.26 -11.24 6.09
C GLN A 29 -2.85 -11.17 5.50
N ALA A 30 -2.46 -9.99 5.01
CA ALA A 30 -1.11 -9.75 4.49
C ALA A 30 -0.07 -9.93 5.61
N ILE A 31 -0.29 -9.37 6.79
CA ILE A 31 0.60 -9.52 7.94
C ILE A 31 0.77 -11.00 8.30
N ALA A 32 -0.32 -11.75 8.37
CA ALA A 32 -0.27 -13.18 8.69
C ALA A 32 0.54 -13.96 7.65
N ALA A 33 0.34 -13.66 6.36
CA ALA A 33 1.09 -14.32 5.29
C ALA A 33 2.58 -13.94 5.32
N MET A 34 2.89 -12.68 5.58
CA MET A 34 4.27 -12.21 5.70
C MET A 34 4.98 -12.89 6.87
N ASP A 35 4.33 -12.95 8.02
CA ASP A 35 4.89 -13.61 9.20
C ASP A 35 5.18 -15.09 8.94
N ALA A 36 4.24 -15.78 8.28
CA ALA A 36 4.42 -17.19 7.93
C ALA A 36 5.58 -17.42 6.96
N ALA A 37 5.81 -16.46 6.05
CA ALA A 37 6.85 -16.55 5.02
C ALA A 37 8.20 -15.95 5.43
N GLY A 38 8.28 -15.30 6.60
CA GLY A 38 9.49 -14.61 7.03
C GLY A 38 9.76 -13.30 6.30
N VAL A 39 8.73 -12.67 5.75
CA VAL A 39 8.83 -11.37 5.08
C VAL A 39 8.64 -10.26 6.12
N ASP A 40 9.58 -9.35 6.18
CA ASP A 40 9.57 -8.30 7.21
C ASP A 40 8.67 -7.13 6.85
N ARG A 41 8.70 -6.71 5.59
CA ARG A 41 8.00 -5.51 5.11
C ARG A 41 7.46 -5.72 3.72
N ALA A 42 6.47 -4.92 3.33
CA ALA A 42 5.90 -4.97 1.99
C ALA A 42 5.54 -3.56 1.49
N LEU A 43 5.63 -3.38 0.18
CA LEU A 43 5.23 -2.16 -0.49
C LEU A 43 3.85 -2.39 -1.12
N ILE A 44 2.86 -1.63 -0.67
CA ILE A 44 1.48 -1.75 -1.15
C ILE A 44 1.32 -0.93 -2.43
N HIS A 45 0.85 -1.60 -3.48
CA HIS A 45 0.44 -0.96 -4.72
C HIS A 45 -1.09 -1.01 -4.79
N PRO A 46 -1.78 0.14 -4.71
CA PRO A 46 -3.23 0.18 -4.84
C PRO A 46 -3.69 -0.40 -6.17
N VAL A 47 -4.93 -0.87 -6.20
CA VAL A 47 -5.51 -1.55 -7.36
C VAL A 47 -6.57 -0.69 -8.04
N LEU A 48 -6.78 -0.91 -9.35
CA LEU A 48 -7.73 -0.13 -10.13
C LEU A 48 -9.18 -0.52 -9.90
N TRP A 49 -9.44 -1.78 -9.54
CA TRP A 49 -10.80 -2.29 -9.38
C TRP A 49 -11.46 -1.92 -8.04
N ASP A 50 -10.69 -1.40 -7.09
CA ASP A 50 -11.22 -0.90 -5.83
C ASP A 50 -11.02 0.61 -5.77
N PRO A 51 -12.09 1.41 -5.84
CA PRO A 51 -11.97 2.88 -5.84
C PRO A 51 -11.40 3.43 -4.53
N ASP A 52 -11.46 2.68 -3.44
CA ASP A 52 -10.97 3.09 -2.13
C ASP A 52 -9.59 2.50 -1.82
N SER A 53 -8.89 1.98 -2.82
CA SER A 53 -7.64 1.26 -2.63
C SER A 53 -6.52 2.12 -2.04
N ASN A 54 -6.44 3.40 -2.41
CA ASN A 54 -5.46 4.32 -1.81
C ASN A 54 -5.72 4.52 -0.32
N GLU A 55 -6.98 4.73 0.07
CA GLU A 55 -7.38 4.92 1.46
C GLU A 55 -7.13 3.67 2.30
N LEU A 56 -7.42 2.52 1.73
CA LEU A 56 -7.16 1.23 2.38
C LEU A 56 -5.66 1.05 2.64
N ALA A 57 -4.82 1.41 1.67
CA ALA A 57 -3.37 1.33 1.81
C ALA A 57 -2.85 2.33 2.87
N ILE A 58 -3.36 3.55 2.87
CA ILE A 58 -3.00 4.57 3.87
C ILE A 58 -3.34 4.07 5.28
N GLU A 59 -4.52 3.51 5.46
CA GLU A 59 -4.93 2.98 6.76
C GLU A 59 -4.03 1.82 7.20
N ALA A 60 -3.65 0.95 6.28
CA ALA A 60 -2.73 -0.15 6.58
C ALA A 60 -1.38 0.36 7.08
N VAL A 61 -0.83 1.39 6.45
CA VAL A 61 0.45 1.99 6.87
C VAL A 61 0.32 2.67 8.23
N ARG A 62 -0.80 3.35 8.47
CA ARG A 62 -1.04 3.99 9.78
C ARG A 62 -1.11 2.98 10.92
N ARG A 63 -1.72 1.83 10.67
CA ARG A 63 -1.85 0.75 11.67
C ARG A 63 -0.57 -0.05 11.83
N TYR A 64 0.17 -0.24 10.76
CA TYR A 64 1.38 -1.08 10.74
C TYR A 64 2.56 -0.34 10.07
N PRO A 65 3.02 0.78 10.66
CA PRO A 65 4.03 1.62 10.01
C PRO A 65 5.38 0.93 9.83
N ASP A 66 5.67 -0.11 10.65
CA ASP A 66 6.91 -0.87 10.55
C ASP A 66 6.85 -1.98 9.51
N ARG A 67 5.68 -2.25 8.95
CA ARG A 67 5.47 -3.38 8.06
C ARG A 67 5.13 -2.95 6.63
N PHE A 68 4.50 -1.81 6.42
CA PHE A 68 4.03 -1.37 5.11
C PHE A 68 4.54 0.01 4.72
N ALA A 69 4.75 0.17 3.43
CA ALA A 69 4.86 1.46 2.76
C ALA A 69 3.94 1.44 1.53
N ILE A 70 3.73 2.58 0.88
CA ILE A 70 2.79 2.68 -0.23
C ILE A 70 3.46 3.29 -1.45
N MET A 71 3.17 2.70 -2.60
CA MET A 71 3.36 3.32 -3.91
C MET A 71 1.99 3.71 -4.43
N GLY A 72 1.49 4.89 -4.06
CA GLY A 72 0.18 5.36 -4.49
C GLY A 72 0.08 5.55 -5.99
N TRP A 73 -1.15 5.60 -6.52
CA TRP A 73 -1.34 5.85 -7.93
C TRP A 73 -2.40 6.93 -8.16
N PHE A 74 -2.36 7.52 -9.35
CA PHE A 74 -3.33 8.51 -9.82
C PHE A 74 -3.34 8.48 -11.35
N TYR A 75 -4.39 9.01 -11.95
CA TYR A 75 -4.44 9.14 -13.40
C TYR A 75 -3.61 10.36 -13.84
N LEU A 76 -2.75 10.17 -14.83
CA LEU A 76 -1.90 11.24 -15.34
C LEU A 76 -2.72 12.38 -15.97
N ASP A 77 -3.89 12.07 -16.49
CA ASP A 77 -4.82 13.05 -17.09
C ASP A 77 -5.83 13.63 -16.10
N ASP A 78 -5.78 13.22 -14.84
CA ASP A 78 -6.63 13.79 -13.80
C ASP A 78 -6.09 15.16 -13.39
N PRO A 79 -6.89 16.24 -13.50
CA PRO A 79 -6.46 17.58 -13.06
C PRO A 79 -5.99 17.63 -11.61
N ARG A 80 -6.48 16.71 -10.75
CA ARG A 80 -6.08 16.62 -9.35
C ARG A 80 -4.78 15.88 -9.13
N GLY A 81 -4.24 15.23 -10.18
CA GLY A 81 -3.05 14.39 -10.06
C GLY A 81 -1.84 15.12 -9.49
N ARG A 82 -1.63 16.38 -9.91
CA ARG A 82 -0.55 17.20 -9.40
C ARG A 82 -0.69 17.45 -7.89
N ASP A 83 -1.90 17.73 -7.43
CA ASP A 83 -2.16 17.95 -6.01
C ASP A 83 -2.00 16.66 -5.21
N ILE A 84 -2.43 15.54 -5.75
CA ILE A 84 -2.25 14.23 -5.12
C ILE A 84 -0.76 13.97 -4.90
N VAL A 85 0.07 14.16 -5.91
CA VAL A 85 1.52 13.98 -5.80
C VAL A 85 2.13 14.95 -4.79
N ALA A 86 1.76 16.23 -4.88
CA ALA A 86 2.32 17.27 -4.02
C ALA A 86 1.99 17.05 -2.54
N HIS A 87 0.81 16.50 -2.25
CA HIS A 87 0.32 16.33 -0.89
C HIS A 87 0.36 14.88 -0.39
N TRP A 88 0.95 13.97 -1.16
CA TRP A 88 0.98 12.55 -0.81
C TRP A 88 1.55 12.30 0.59
N ARG A 89 2.64 12.95 0.92
CA ARG A 89 3.26 12.83 2.23
C ARG A 89 2.36 13.34 3.36
N ARG A 90 1.56 14.37 3.09
CA ARG A 90 0.63 14.93 4.08
C ARG A 90 -0.54 14.00 4.35
N ALA A 91 -0.86 13.10 3.43
CA ALA A 91 -1.90 12.08 3.64
C ALA A 91 -1.50 11.02 4.66
N GLY A 92 -0.27 11.06 5.16
CA GLY A 92 0.20 10.19 6.23
C GLY A 92 1.29 9.19 5.82
N CYS A 93 1.46 8.96 4.52
CA CYS A 93 2.41 7.96 4.03
C CYS A 93 3.86 8.36 4.32
N GLY A 94 4.19 9.63 4.08
CA GLY A 94 5.54 10.13 4.29
C GLY A 94 5.96 10.08 5.75
N GLN A 95 5.04 10.40 6.65
CA GLN A 95 5.31 10.32 8.08
C GLN A 95 5.55 8.89 8.53
N SER A 96 4.77 7.97 7.98
CA SER A 96 4.94 6.54 8.27
C SER A 96 6.30 6.03 7.78
N HIS A 97 6.73 6.47 6.60
CA HIS A 97 8.05 6.15 6.07
C HIS A 97 9.16 6.63 7.00
N GLU A 98 9.07 7.87 7.44
CA GLU A 98 10.07 8.46 8.31
C GLU A 98 10.14 7.71 9.63
N ALA A 99 8.99 7.42 10.23
CA ALA A 99 8.91 6.67 11.49
C ALA A 99 9.49 5.26 11.34
N ALA A 100 9.28 4.62 10.20
CA ALA A 100 9.77 3.27 9.93
C ALA A 100 11.18 3.23 9.34
N GLY A 101 11.77 4.39 9.01
CA GLY A 101 13.07 4.46 8.36
C GLY A 101 13.02 4.07 6.88
N TRP A 102 11.90 4.26 6.23
CA TRP A 102 11.69 3.88 4.82
C TRP A 102 11.84 5.05 3.85
N GLY A 103 11.93 6.27 4.35
CA GLY A 103 11.89 7.47 3.52
C GLY A 103 12.92 7.47 2.39
N GLU A 104 14.09 6.90 2.61
CA GLU A 104 15.16 6.83 1.63
C GLU A 104 14.93 5.77 0.54
N LEU A 105 14.02 4.83 0.77
CA LEU A 105 13.73 3.75 -0.17
C LEU A 105 12.66 4.15 -1.22
N LEU A 106 11.95 5.21 -0.97
CA LEU A 106 10.83 5.66 -1.80
C LEU A 106 11.07 7.08 -2.32
#